data_a858df2d5b97c4114492858d9ae87ea3
#
_entry.id   a858df2d5b97c4114492858d9ae87ea3
#
_cell.length_a   1.000
_cell.length_b   1.000
_cell.length_c   1.000
_cell.angle_alpha   90.00
_cell.angle_beta   90.00
_cell.angle_gamma   90.00
#
_symmetry.space_group_name_H-M   'P 1'
#
loop_
_entity.id
_entity.type
_entity.pdbx_description
1 polymer ?
#
loop_
_entity_poly.entity_id
_entity_poly.type
_entity_poly.pdbx_seq_one_letter_code
_entity_poly.pdbx_strand_id
1 'polypeptide(L)'
;MPKRTMPLDHLKVSNAKAKEKEYKLSDGGGLFLLVTPSGGKLWRLKYRFGGLEKKLALGAFPAISLSDARQRREDARALLAKGVDPGAARKEQEASMLLEQETFEVVAREWHSHFLPQWAPRTAEAILAMLANDVFGEIGDKPLAAINAPMLLAMFCRIEARGAAYTAGRVRGLCGKVFCYGVATGRCERDPTTDLRWALAPTKTTHRAATTDPKEVAPLLRMLDGYQGSLVVRCALRLLPMLFVRPGELRAMLWADLDLDKSEWSYMVNKTKTPHIVPLAKQAVALLRELHPLTGTGPYVFPSARTNARPISDNTINAAMRRMGIDTKTEQTGHGFRAVARTILDEVLGFRPDFIEHQLAHAVRDPLGRAYNRTAHLPERKVMMQTWADYLDALKAGAKILHFQAAGE
;
A
#
# COMPACT_ATOMS: atom_id res chain seq x y z
N MET A 1 -62.07 1.71 -38.84
CA MET A 1 -61.70 3.04 -38.31
C MET A 1 -61.03 2.83 -36.93
N PRO A 2 -59.91 3.44 -36.61
CA PRO A 2 -59.30 3.31 -35.28
C PRO A 2 -60.21 4.01 -34.28
N LYS A 3 -60.59 3.31 -33.18
CA LYS A 3 -61.39 3.88 -32.09
C LYS A 3 -60.66 5.13 -31.56
N ARG A 4 -61.31 6.32 -31.68
CA ARG A 4 -60.82 7.56 -31.05
C ARG A 4 -60.82 7.36 -29.53
N THR A 5 -59.63 7.26 -28.94
CA THR A 5 -59.48 7.21 -27.50
C THR A 5 -59.75 8.59 -26.93
N MET A 6 -60.76 8.71 -26.03
CA MET A 6 -60.98 9.97 -25.34
C MET A 6 -59.85 10.20 -24.33
N PRO A 7 -59.24 11.42 -24.30
CA PRO A 7 -58.21 11.74 -23.33
C PRO A 7 -58.71 11.56 -21.89
N LEU A 8 -57.82 11.16 -20.98
CA LEU A 8 -58.12 11.11 -19.57
C LEU A 8 -58.25 12.49 -18.99
N ASP A 9 -59.06 12.64 -17.94
CA ASP A 9 -59.11 13.82 -17.09
C ASP A 9 -58.57 13.46 -15.69
N HIS A 10 -58.26 14.48 -14.89
CA HIS A 10 -57.73 14.32 -13.54
C HIS A 10 -58.66 13.51 -12.63
N LEU A 11 -59.98 13.73 -12.78
CA LEU A 11 -61.00 13.01 -11.97
C LEU A 11 -61.02 11.53 -12.27
N LYS A 12 -60.93 11.13 -13.55
CA LYS A 12 -60.87 9.70 -13.95
C LYS A 12 -59.61 9.04 -13.44
N VAL A 13 -58.47 9.73 -13.44
CA VAL A 13 -57.18 9.22 -12.91
C VAL A 13 -57.25 9.07 -11.37
N SER A 14 -57.74 10.13 -10.70
CA SER A 14 -57.86 10.16 -9.24
C SER A 14 -58.84 9.11 -8.70
N ASN A 15 -59.98 8.93 -9.39
CA ASN A 15 -61.04 8.01 -8.96
C ASN A 15 -60.89 6.58 -9.44
N ALA A 16 -59.81 6.26 -10.19
CA ALA A 16 -59.55 4.89 -10.62
C ALA A 16 -59.28 3.97 -9.42
N LYS A 17 -60.16 2.98 -9.18
CA LYS A 17 -60.06 2.04 -8.07
C LYS A 17 -59.40 0.74 -8.51
N ALA A 18 -58.74 0.07 -7.59
CA ALA A 18 -58.20 -1.28 -7.81
C ALA A 18 -59.32 -2.27 -8.18
N LYS A 19 -58.95 -3.24 -9.01
CA LYS A 19 -59.81 -4.38 -9.38
C LYS A 19 -59.05 -5.67 -9.16
N GLU A 20 -59.73 -6.82 -9.21
CA GLU A 20 -59.08 -8.12 -9.03
C GLU A 20 -57.91 -8.38 -10.03
N LYS A 21 -58.01 -7.80 -11.24
CA LYS A 21 -56.94 -7.85 -12.26
C LYS A 21 -56.50 -6.46 -12.64
N GLU A 22 -55.23 -6.33 -13.03
CA GLU A 22 -54.70 -5.07 -13.58
C GLU A 22 -55.47 -4.64 -14.81
N TYR A 23 -55.72 -3.34 -14.95
CA TYR A 23 -56.39 -2.78 -16.13
C TYR A 23 -55.75 -1.46 -16.56
N LYS A 24 -56.01 -1.09 -17.82
CA LYS A 24 -55.41 0.09 -18.46
C LYS A 24 -56.49 1.13 -18.75
N LEU A 25 -56.15 2.40 -18.41
CA LEU A 25 -56.89 3.55 -18.86
C LEU A 25 -56.04 4.30 -19.86
N SER A 26 -56.47 4.31 -21.16
CA SER A 26 -55.70 4.94 -22.24
C SER A 26 -55.96 6.44 -22.31
N ASP A 27 -54.86 7.23 -22.46
CA ASP A 27 -54.92 8.69 -22.67
C ASP A 27 -54.69 9.09 -24.17
N GLY A 28 -54.33 8.14 -25.00
CA GLY A 28 -53.98 8.38 -26.41
C GLY A 28 -52.47 8.53 -26.63
N GLY A 29 -52.07 8.44 -27.91
CA GLY A 29 -50.66 8.52 -28.30
C GLY A 29 -49.72 7.49 -27.71
N GLY A 30 -50.27 6.35 -27.27
CA GLY A 30 -49.53 5.27 -26.56
C GLY A 30 -49.45 5.43 -25.05
N LEU A 31 -49.86 6.57 -24.49
CA LEU A 31 -49.88 6.79 -23.05
C LEU A 31 -51.09 6.08 -22.40
N PHE A 32 -50.89 5.42 -21.30
CA PHE A 32 -51.94 4.81 -20.49
C PHE A 32 -51.54 4.74 -18.99
N LEU A 33 -52.57 4.78 -18.15
CA LEU A 33 -52.48 4.51 -16.73
C LEU A 33 -52.71 3.04 -16.50
N LEU A 34 -51.78 2.32 -15.92
CA LEU A 34 -51.94 0.95 -15.45
C LEU A 34 -52.36 0.99 -13.98
N VAL A 35 -53.54 0.49 -13.67
CA VAL A 35 -54.02 0.33 -12.29
C VAL A 35 -53.82 -1.12 -11.87
N THR A 36 -53.01 -1.29 -10.82
CA THR A 36 -52.68 -2.62 -10.27
C THR A 36 -53.72 -3.09 -9.25
N PRO A 37 -53.84 -4.40 -8.98
CA PRO A 37 -54.73 -4.93 -7.95
C PRO A 37 -54.42 -4.37 -6.55
N SER A 38 -53.16 -4.01 -6.28
CA SER A 38 -52.72 -3.37 -5.02
C SER A 38 -53.07 -1.86 -4.93
N GLY A 39 -53.77 -1.31 -5.93
CA GLY A 39 -54.15 0.11 -5.96
C GLY A 39 -53.09 1.05 -6.55
N GLY A 40 -51.92 0.55 -6.96
CA GLY A 40 -50.89 1.34 -7.62
C GLY A 40 -51.35 1.86 -8.98
N LYS A 41 -51.06 3.13 -9.28
CA LYS A 41 -51.41 3.81 -10.52
C LYS A 41 -50.17 4.21 -11.25
N LEU A 42 -49.80 3.51 -12.34
CA LEU A 42 -48.53 3.61 -13.01
C LEU A 42 -48.68 4.17 -14.42
N TRP A 43 -48.04 5.26 -14.72
CA TRP A 43 -47.97 5.81 -16.07
C TRP A 43 -47.03 4.97 -16.94
N ARG A 44 -47.52 4.54 -18.11
CA ARG A 44 -46.78 3.74 -19.11
C ARG A 44 -46.98 4.33 -20.50
N LEU A 45 -45.93 4.35 -21.29
CA LEU A 45 -45.95 4.66 -22.71
C LEU A 45 -45.66 3.40 -23.51
N LYS A 46 -46.58 3.06 -24.41
CA LYS A 46 -46.41 1.98 -25.42
C LYS A 46 -45.90 2.65 -26.70
N TYR A 47 -44.78 2.16 -27.23
CA TYR A 47 -44.18 2.70 -28.46
C TYR A 47 -43.55 1.59 -29.29
N ARG A 48 -43.17 1.88 -30.53
CA ARG A 48 -42.46 0.97 -31.42
C ARG A 48 -41.09 1.57 -31.73
N PHE A 49 -40.08 0.70 -31.68
CA PHE A 49 -38.70 1.06 -32.06
C PHE A 49 -38.02 -0.16 -32.71
N GLY A 50 -37.40 0.02 -33.91
CA GLY A 50 -36.80 -1.08 -34.66
C GLY A 50 -37.77 -2.22 -35.00
N GLY A 51 -39.05 -1.89 -35.27
CA GLY A 51 -40.10 -2.89 -35.57
C GLY A 51 -40.70 -3.59 -34.33
N LEU A 52 -40.08 -3.43 -33.15
CA LEU A 52 -40.52 -4.08 -31.89
C LEU A 52 -41.39 -3.14 -31.07
N GLU A 53 -42.40 -3.74 -30.42
CA GLU A 53 -43.25 -3.04 -29.46
C GLU A 53 -42.56 -3.01 -28.07
N LYS A 54 -42.41 -1.82 -27.54
CA LYS A 54 -41.79 -1.57 -26.21
C LYS A 54 -42.73 -0.80 -25.31
N LYS A 55 -42.42 -0.87 -23.98
CA LYS A 55 -43.16 -0.12 -22.93
C LYS A 55 -42.16 0.66 -22.09
N LEU A 56 -42.36 1.99 -21.93
CA LEU A 56 -41.58 2.85 -21.05
C LEU A 56 -42.37 3.18 -19.80
N ALA A 57 -41.75 3.05 -18.64
CA ALA A 57 -42.31 3.51 -17.37
C ALA A 57 -42.09 5.02 -17.22
N LEU A 58 -43.19 5.79 -17.07
CA LEU A 58 -43.11 7.25 -16.93
C LEU A 58 -43.23 7.71 -15.48
N GLY A 59 -43.56 6.81 -14.53
CA GLY A 59 -43.69 7.11 -13.11
C GLY A 59 -45.05 6.72 -12.53
N ALA A 60 -45.28 7.02 -11.27
CA ALA A 60 -46.47 6.69 -10.54
C ALA A 60 -47.31 7.93 -10.20
N PHE A 61 -48.63 7.84 -10.34
CA PHE A 61 -49.56 8.84 -9.79
C PHE A 61 -49.73 8.61 -8.31
N PRO A 62 -49.78 9.67 -7.44
CA PRO A 62 -49.90 11.10 -7.75
C PRO A 62 -48.55 11.81 -7.93
N ALA A 63 -47.40 11.19 -7.66
CA ALA A 63 -46.08 11.81 -7.77
C ALA A 63 -45.82 12.40 -9.18
N ILE A 64 -46.33 11.75 -10.24
CA ILE A 64 -46.36 12.24 -11.60
C ILE A 64 -47.81 12.53 -11.98
N SER A 65 -48.12 13.78 -12.22
CA SER A 65 -49.45 14.23 -12.63
C SER A 65 -49.78 13.77 -14.07
N LEU A 66 -51.01 13.91 -14.49
CA LEU A 66 -51.44 13.63 -15.88
C LEU A 66 -50.72 14.56 -16.88
N SER A 67 -50.53 15.85 -16.52
CA SER A 67 -49.82 16.80 -17.36
C SER A 67 -48.35 16.42 -17.53
N ASP A 68 -47.68 16.01 -16.44
CA ASP A 68 -46.27 15.57 -16.47
C ASP A 68 -46.12 14.26 -17.28
N ALA A 69 -47.07 13.33 -17.14
CA ALA A 69 -47.07 12.11 -17.94
C ALA A 69 -47.23 12.40 -19.44
N ARG A 70 -48.05 13.37 -19.80
CA ARG A 70 -48.20 13.84 -21.20
C ARG A 70 -46.91 14.49 -21.68
N GLN A 71 -46.27 15.36 -20.88
CA GLN A 71 -45.01 15.97 -21.25
C GLN A 71 -43.93 14.90 -21.49
N ARG A 72 -43.77 13.95 -20.57
CA ARG A 72 -42.81 12.83 -20.71
C ARG A 72 -43.12 11.96 -21.93
N ARG A 73 -44.39 11.84 -22.35
CA ARG A 73 -44.75 11.19 -23.62
C ARG A 73 -44.22 11.99 -24.82
N GLU A 74 -44.40 13.31 -24.85
CA GLU A 74 -43.91 14.15 -25.96
C GLU A 74 -42.37 14.13 -26.02
N ASP A 75 -41.67 14.17 -24.88
CA ASP A 75 -40.22 14.05 -24.80
C ASP A 75 -39.73 12.72 -25.39
N ALA A 76 -40.40 11.60 -25.00
CA ALA A 76 -40.11 10.28 -25.55
C ALA A 76 -40.37 10.19 -27.07
N ARG A 77 -41.44 10.87 -27.57
CA ARG A 77 -41.76 10.93 -29.01
C ARG A 77 -40.74 11.75 -29.77
N ALA A 78 -40.22 12.83 -29.18
CA ALA A 78 -39.16 13.61 -29.77
C ALA A 78 -37.86 12.80 -29.95
N LEU A 79 -37.52 11.97 -28.98
CA LEU A 79 -36.40 11.01 -29.10
C LEU A 79 -36.63 9.97 -30.21
N LEU A 80 -37.84 9.39 -30.27
CA LEU A 80 -38.22 8.46 -31.34
C LEU A 80 -38.14 9.09 -32.74
N ALA A 81 -38.55 10.37 -32.88
CA ALA A 81 -38.44 11.10 -34.14
C ALA A 81 -36.99 11.29 -34.58
N LYS A 82 -36.04 11.37 -33.63
CA LYS A 82 -34.59 11.43 -33.86
C LYS A 82 -33.93 10.05 -34.06
N GLY A 83 -34.71 8.96 -34.07
CA GLY A 83 -34.20 7.59 -34.21
C GLY A 83 -33.52 7.03 -32.92
N VAL A 84 -33.81 7.66 -31.75
CA VAL A 84 -33.27 7.24 -30.46
C VAL A 84 -34.32 6.48 -29.65
N ASP A 85 -33.95 5.32 -29.06
CA ASP A 85 -34.85 4.58 -28.17
C ASP A 85 -34.94 5.25 -26.79
N PRO A 86 -36.09 5.78 -26.38
CA PRO A 86 -36.25 6.47 -25.09
C PRO A 86 -35.93 5.59 -23.88
N GLY A 87 -36.14 4.27 -23.99
CA GLY A 87 -35.84 3.32 -22.94
C GLY A 87 -34.31 3.10 -22.76
N ALA A 88 -33.59 3.06 -23.87
CA ALA A 88 -32.13 2.99 -23.86
C ALA A 88 -31.51 4.29 -23.36
N ALA A 89 -31.95 5.44 -23.90
CA ALA A 89 -31.47 6.75 -23.50
C ALA A 89 -31.63 7.03 -21.99
N ARG A 90 -32.76 6.61 -21.43
CA ARG A 90 -33.00 6.74 -19.98
C ARG A 90 -32.06 5.86 -19.15
N LYS A 91 -31.82 4.62 -19.56
CA LYS A 91 -30.88 3.72 -18.87
C LYS A 91 -29.46 4.27 -18.93
N GLU A 92 -29.07 4.84 -20.06
CA GLU A 92 -27.76 5.45 -20.25
C GLU A 92 -27.60 6.70 -19.38
N GLN A 93 -28.64 7.54 -19.25
CA GLN A 93 -28.66 8.69 -18.37
C GLN A 93 -28.60 8.30 -16.89
N GLU A 94 -29.36 7.27 -16.47
CA GLU A 94 -29.31 6.74 -15.11
C GLU A 94 -27.91 6.14 -14.79
N ALA A 95 -27.29 5.43 -15.73
CA ALA A 95 -25.93 4.91 -15.59
C ALA A 95 -24.90 6.05 -15.53
N SER A 96 -25.04 7.09 -16.34
CA SER A 96 -24.16 8.26 -16.30
C SER A 96 -24.24 9.01 -14.97
N MET A 97 -25.45 9.19 -14.42
CA MET A 97 -25.64 9.82 -13.11
C MET A 97 -25.03 9.01 -11.98
N LEU A 98 -25.05 7.67 -12.05
CA LEU A 98 -24.38 6.78 -11.09
C LEU A 98 -22.86 6.93 -11.19
N LEU A 99 -22.31 6.97 -12.39
CA LEU A 99 -20.88 7.17 -12.62
C LEU A 99 -20.39 8.56 -12.14
N GLU A 100 -21.21 9.60 -12.26
CA GLU A 100 -20.92 10.92 -11.73
C GLU A 100 -20.80 10.96 -10.19
N GLN A 101 -21.51 10.08 -9.49
CA GLN A 101 -21.43 9.96 -8.04
C GLN A 101 -20.22 9.15 -7.57
N GLU A 102 -19.57 8.38 -8.43
CA GLU A 102 -18.40 7.58 -8.14
C GLU A 102 -17.12 8.40 -8.27
N THR A 103 -16.85 9.21 -7.25
CA THR A 103 -15.66 10.07 -7.22
C THR A 103 -14.39 9.26 -6.97
N PHE A 104 -13.23 9.85 -7.30
CA PHE A 104 -11.92 9.22 -7.09
C PHE A 104 -11.74 8.78 -5.62
N GLU A 105 -12.12 9.62 -4.65
CA GLU A 105 -11.96 9.29 -3.23
C GLU A 105 -12.82 8.10 -2.82
N VAL A 106 -14.07 8.02 -3.28
CA VAL A 106 -14.97 6.90 -3.00
C VAL A 106 -14.35 5.59 -3.49
N VAL A 107 -13.91 5.57 -4.76
CA VAL A 107 -13.30 4.39 -5.38
C VAL A 107 -11.95 4.03 -4.73
N ALA A 108 -11.14 5.04 -4.38
CA ALA A 108 -9.85 4.83 -3.71
C ALA A 108 -10.01 4.23 -2.30
N ARG A 109 -11.01 4.66 -1.54
CA ARG A 109 -11.31 4.10 -0.22
C ARG A 109 -11.86 2.68 -0.30
N GLU A 110 -12.69 2.40 -1.29
CA GLU A 110 -13.19 1.04 -1.56
C GLU A 110 -12.04 0.11 -1.96
N TRP A 111 -11.19 0.53 -2.92
CA TRP A 111 -9.97 -0.17 -3.30
C TRP A 111 -9.08 -0.44 -2.09
N HIS A 112 -8.84 0.57 -1.25
CA HIS A 112 -8.03 0.43 -0.04
C HIS A 112 -8.61 -0.61 0.91
N SER A 113 -9.92 -0.58 1.16
CA SER A 113 -10.60 -1.54 2.02
C SER A 113 -10.55 -2.97 1.48
N HIS A 114 -10.69 -3.13 0.15
CA HIS A 114 -10.59 -4.43 -0.52
C HIS A 114 -9.22 -5.08 -0.34
N PHE A 115 -8.14 -4.29 -0.44
CA PHE A 115 -6.78 -4.80 -0.32
C PHE A 115 -6.21 -4.75 1.11
N LEU A 116 -6.92 -4.16 2.07
CA LEU A 116 -6.50 -4.03 3.46
C LEU A 116 -5.98 -5.32 4.10
N PRO A 117 -6.62 -6.50 3.90
CA PRO A 117 -6.14 -7.75 4.50
C PRO A 117 -4.78 -8.23 3.99
N GLN A 118 -4.33 -7.73 2.83
CA GLN A 118 -3.06 -8.12 2.22
C GLN A 118 -1.88 -7.26 2.69
N TRP A 119 -2.14 -6.15 3.37
CA TRP A 119 -1.11 -5.20 3.79
C TRP A 119 -0.82 -5.28 5.29
N ALA A 120 0.44 -5.02 5.64
CA ALA A 120 0.76 -4.71 7.03
C ALA A 120 0.05 -3.41 7.44
N PRO A 121 -0.46 -3.29 8.69
CA PRO A 121 -1.22 -2.13 9.16
C PRO A 121 -0.55 -0.79 8.83
N ARG A 122 0.74 -0.66 9.13
CA ARG A 122 1.53 0.54 8.83
C ARG A 122 1.59 0.88 7.34
N THR A 123 1.55 -0.12 6.47
CA THR A 123 1.54 0.09 5.01
C THR A 123 0.19 0.62 4.56
N ALA A 124 -0.89 0.06 5.06
CA ALA A 124 -2.26 0.51 4.78
C ALA A 124 -2.48 1.96 5.22
N GLU A 125 -2.08 2.29 6.46
CA GLU A 125 -2.12 3.66 6.98
C GLU A 125 -1.31 4.64 6.12
N ALA A 126 -0.09 4.26 5.73
CA ALA A 126 0.78 5.09 4.90
C ALA A 126 0.20 5.32 3.48
N ILE A 127 -0.46 4.33 2.89
CA ILE A 127 -1.13 4.45 1.59
C ILE A 127 -2.26 5.47 1.70
N LEU A 128 -3.14 5.29 2.68
CA LEU A 128 -4.28 6.19 2.87
C LEU A 128 -3.85 7.62 3.20
N ALA A 129 -2.86 7.78 4.08
CA ALA A 129 -2.30 9.08 4.41
C ALA A 129 -1.70 9.79 3.18
N MET A 130 -1.02 9.05 2.30
CA MET A 130 -0.45 9.60 1.07
C MET A 130 -1.55 10.06 0.10
N LEU A 131 -2.61 9.26 -0.07
CA LEU A 131 -3.77 9.65 -0.89
C LEU A 131 -4.48 10.87 -0.29
N ALA A 132 -4.69 10.90 1.03
CA ALA A 132 -5.36 12.01 1.70
C ALA A 132 -4.56 13.32 1.60
N ASN A 133 -3.24 13.26 1.77
CA ASN A 133 -2.40 14.46 1.79
C ASN A 133 -2.10 15.02 0.38
N ASP A 134 -2.01 14.15 -0.63
CA ASP A 134 -1.45 14.52 -1.92
C ASP A 134 -2.45 14.42 -3.09
N VAL A 135 -3.62 13.75 -2.88
CA VAL A 135 -4.52 13.43 -3.99
C VAL A 135 -5.95 13.89 -3.73
N PHE A 136 -6.54 13.57 -2.57
CA PHE A 136 -7.96 13.83 -2.35
C PHE A 136 -8.35 15.31 -2.42
N GLY A 137 -7.49 16.21 -1.96
CA GLY A 137 -7.74 17.65 -2.06
C GLY A 137 -7.75 18.20 -3.50
N GLU A 138 -7.26 17.44 -4.48
CA GLU A 138 -7.11 17.89 -5.86
C GLU A 138 -8.12 17.25 -6.83
N ILE A 139 -8.32 15.94 -6.64
CA ILE A 139 -9.16 15.14 -7.54
C ILE A 139 -10.13 14.21 -6.80
N GLY A 140 -10.16 14.26 -5.46
CA GLY A 140 -10.96 13.33 -4.66
C GLY A 140 -12.45 13.43 -4.92
N ASP A 141 -12.97 14.62 -5.14
CA ASP A 141 -14.37 14.94 -5.42
C ASP A 141 -14.77 14.78 -6.90
N LYS A 142 -13.81 14.54 -7.78
CA LYS A 142 -14.07 14.41 -9.22
C LYS A 142 -14.54 13.01 -9.56
N PRO A 143 -15.53 12.84 -10.46
CA PRO A 143 -15.91 11.55 -11.01
C PRO A 143 -14.69 10.85 -11.60
N LEU A 144 -14.50 9.57 -11.28
CA LEU A 144 -13.32 8.82 -11.72
C LEU A 144 -13.15 8.84 -13.25
N ALA A 145 -14.24 8.72 -13.99
CA ALA A 145 -14.26 8.74 -15.46
C ALA A 145 -13.89 10.12 -16.06
N ALA A 146 -14.06 11.22 -15.31
CA ALA A 146 -13.75 12.56 -15.77
C ALA A 146 -12.28 12.97 -15.59
N ILE A 147 -11.50 12.19 -14.82
CA ILE A 147 -10.09 12.49 -14.55
C ILE A 147 -9.23 12.07 -15.74
N ASN A 148 -8.45 13.01 -16.25
CA ASN A 148 -7.58 12.82 -17.41
C ASN A 148 -6.10 13.01 -17.07
N ALA A 149 -5.21 12.63 -18.00
CA ALA A 149 -3.76 12.73 -17.82
C ALA A 149 -3.25 14.16 -17.54
N PRO A 150 -3.71 15.24 -18.21
CA PRO A 150 -3.29 16.59 -17.88
C PRO A 150 -3.60 17.02 -16.44
N MET A 151 -4.76 16.63 -15.89
CA MET A 151 -5.13 16.93 -14.50
C MET A 151 -4.19 16.24 -13.51
N LEU A 152 -3.90 14.97 -13.75
CA LEU A 152 -2.97 14.19 -12.94
C LEU A 152 -1.54 14.74 -13.04
N LEU A 153 -1.09 15.11 -14.25
CA LEU A 153 0.24 15.68 -14.44
C LEU A 153 0.40 16.97 -13.63
N ALA A 154 -0.58 17.88 -13.70
CA ALA A 154 -0.55 19.12 -12.92
C ALA A 154 -0.43 18.87 -11.41
N MET A 155 -1.15 17.88 -10.89
CA MET A 155 -1.06 17.45 -9.48
C MET A 155 0.33 16.88 -9.16
N PHE A 156 0.88 15.98 -9.98
CA PHE A 156 2.19 15.39 -9.73
C PHE A 156 3.33 16.40 -9.83
N CYS A 157 3.26 17.34 -10.78
CA CYS A 157 4.23 18.45 -10.88
C CYS A 157 4.24 19.33 -9.62
N ARG A 158 3.08 19.57 -8.98
CA ARG A 158 3.03 20.26 -7.68
C ARG A 158 3.74 19.50 -6.57
N ILE A 159 3.65 18.17 -6.56
CA ILE A 159 4.39 17.34 -5.60
C ILE A 159 5.90 17.43 -5.89
N GLU A 160 6.31 17.42 -7.16
CA GLU A 160 7.72 17.57 -7.54
C GLU A 160 8.27 18.95 -7.18
N ALA A 161 7.51 20.02 -7.40
CA ALA A 161 7.91 21.41 -7.14
C ALA A 161 8.26 21.68 -5.66
N ARG A 162 7.67 20.91 -4.73
CA ARG A 162 8.04 20.96 -3.30
C ARG A 162 9.26 20.11 -2.94
N GLY A 163 10.01 19.60 -3.94
CA GLY A 163 11.22 18.78 -3.73
C GLY A 163 10.93 17.29 -3.46
N ALA A 164 9.71 16.80 -3.70
CA ALA A 164 9.26 15.45 -3.34
C ALA A 164 9.06 14.54 -4.57
N ALA A 165 9.99 14.55 -5.54
CA ALA A 165 9.88 13.78 -6.79
C ALA A 165 9.66 12.27 -6.56
N TYR A 166 10.33 11.68 -5.55
CA TYR A 166 10.09 10.28 -5.17
C TYR A 166 8.64 10.04 -4.74
N THR A 167 8.06 10.98 -3.97
CA THR A 167 6.67 10.90 -3.54
C THR A 167 5.72 11.01 -4.74
N ALA A 168 6.00 11.91 -5.70
CA ALA A 168 5.22 12.03 -6.94
C ALA A 168 5.14 10.70 -7.69
N GLY A 169 6.27 10.02 -7.86
CA GLY A 169 6.32 8.69 -8.50
C GLY A 169 5.51 7.63 -7.73
N ARG A 170 5.55 7.63 -6.40
CA ARG A 170 4.75 6.73 -5.57
C ARG A 170 3.26 7.02 -5.65
N VAL A 171 2.88 8.30 -5.57
CA VAL A 171 1.48 8.75 -5.69
C VAL A 171 0.91 8.37 -7.04
N ARG A 172 1.67 8.60 -8.14
CA ARG A 172 1.29 8.12 -9.47
C ARG A 172 0.99 6.63 -9.49
N GLY A 173 1.88 5.82 -8.91
CA GLY A 173 1.69 4.36 -8.82
C GLY A 173 0.46 3.95 -7.99
N LEU A 174 0.10 4.71 -6.95
CA LEU A 174 -1.12 4.49 -6.17
C LEU A 174 -2.37 4.87 -6.97
N CYS A 175 -2.37 6.04 -7.61
CA CYS A 175 -3.47 6.45 -8.49
C CYS A 175 -3.70 5.42 -9.60
N GLY A 176 -2.63 4.90 -10.23
CA GLY A 176 -2.75 3.85 -11.25
C GLY A 176 -3.45 2.59 -10.72
N LYS A 177 -3.15 2.17 -9.50
CA LYS A 177 -3.85 1.02 -8.88
C LYS A 177 -5.33 1.28 -8.64
N VAL A 178 -5.70 2.51 -8.24
CA VAL A 178 -7.10 2.92 -8.08
C VAL A 178 -7.80 2.93 -9.43
N PHE A 179 -7.19 3.49 -10.48
CA PHE A 179 -7.75 3.46 -11.84
C PHE A 179 -7.87 2.06 -12.39
N CYS A 180 -6.86 1.19 -12.23
CA CYS A 180 -6.96 -0.21 -12.61
C CYS A 180 -8.13 -0.93 -11.93
N TYR A 181 -8.38 -0.63 -10.65
CA TYR A 181 -9.54 -1.13 -9.94
C TYR A 181 -10.84 -0.55 -10.50
N GLY A 182 -10.88 0.75 -10.83
CA GLY A 182 -12.00 1.41 -11.48
C GLY A 182 -12.32 0.82 -12.84
N VAL A 183 -11.31 0.51 -13.66
CA VAL A 183 -11.49 -0.19 -14.95
C VAL A 183 -12.06 -1.59 -14.74
N ALA A 184 -11.50 -2.36 -13.81
CA ALA A 184 -11.96 -3.71 -13.51
C ALA A 184 -13.42 -3.77 -12.99
N THR A 185 -13.88 -2.69 -12.35
CA THR A 185 -15.26 -2.56 -11.83
C THR A 185 -16.20 -1.75 -12.73
N GLY A 186 -15.74 -1.36 -13.94
CA GLY A 186 -16.56 -0.67 -14.93
C GLY A 186 -16.83 0.82 -14.66
N ARG A 187 -16.06 1.46 -13.78
CA ARG A 187 -16.22 2.87 -13.36
C ARG A 187 -15.45 3.87 -14.22
N CYS A 188 -14.47 3.39 -14.97
CA CYS A 188 -13.75 4.16 -15.98
C CYS A 188 -13.24 3.23 -17.09
N GLU A 189 -12.94 3.79 -18.26
CA GLU A 189 -12.53 3.00 -19.43
C GLU A 189 -11.04 2.66 -19.43
N ARG A 190 -10.19 3.52 -18.85
CA ARG A 190 -8.72 3.36 -18.87
C ARG A 190 -8.04 4.00 -17.65
N ASP A 191 -6.81 3.60 -17.42
CA ASP A 191 -5.91 4.23 -16.45
C ASP A 191 -5.11 5.36 -17.12
N PRO A 192 -5.41 6.65 -16.81
CA PRO A 192 -4.69 7.79 -17.39
C PRO A 192 -3.27 7.98 -16.82
N THR A 193 -2.87 7.26 -15.76
CA THR A 193 -1.52 7.38 -15.18
C THR A 193 -0.44 6.69 -16.03
N THR A 194 -0.84 5.79 -16.93
CA THR A 194 0.07 5.05 -17.82
C THR A 194 0.82 5.99 -18.76
N ASP A 195 0.12 7.00 -19.28
CA ASP A 195 0.67 8.00 -20.21
C ASP A 195 1.69 8.92 -19.51
N LEU A 196 1.67 8.97 -18.17
CA LEU A 196 2.51 9.86 -17.36
C LEU A 196 3.80 9.21 -16.85
N ARG A 197 4.07 7.97 -17.25
CA ARG A 197 5.27 7.24 -16.79
C ARG A 197 6.57 7.98 -17.10
N TRP A 198 6.63 8.64 -18.25
CA TRP A 198 7.81 9.34 -18.75
C TRP A 198 7.71 10.86 -18.63
N ALA A 199 6.57 11.38 -18.15
CA ALA A 199 6.35 12.82 -18.00
C ALA A 199 6.87 13.38 -16.66
N LEU A 200 7.15 12.51 -15.68
CA LEU A 200 7.72 12.89 -14.39
C LEU A 200 9.23 12.78 -14.41
N ALA A 201 9.90 13.63 -13.62
CA ALA A 201 11.34 13.61 -13.48
C ALA A 201 11.85 12.25 -12.96
N PRO A 202 12.91 11.69 -13.56
CA PRO A 202 13.48 10.45 -13.08
C PRO A 202 14.03 10.63 -11.65
N THR A 203 13.57 9.80 -10.73
CA THR A 203 14.08 9.80 -9.37
C THR A 203 15.39 9.02 -9.31
N LYS A 204 16.48 9.68 -8.92
CA LYS A 204 17.72 8.97 -8.60
C LYS A 204 17.49 8.14 -7.34
N THR A 205 17.67 6.83 -7.46
CA THR A 205 17.69 5.95 -6.30
C THR A 205 18.96 6.23 -5.51
N THR A 206 18.84 6.89 -4.37
CA THR A 206 19.98 7.04 -3.45
C THR A 206 20.03 5.81 -2.55
N HIS A 207 21.14 5.10 -2.58
CA HIS A 207 21.42 4.06 -1.59
C HIS A 207 21.53 4.69 -0.19
N ARG A 208 21.24 3.90 0.85
CA ARG A 208 21.45 4.37 2.21
C ARG A 208 22.93 4.55 2.46
N ALA A 209 23.30 5.64 3.12
CA ALA A 209 24.69 5.94 3.40
C ALA A 209 25.36 4.78 4.17
N ALA A 210 26.50 4.35 3.66
CA ALA A 210 27.30 3.27 4.21
C ALA A 210 28.77 3.46 3.80
N THR A 211 29.62 3.54 4.78
CA THR A 211 31.08 3.59 4.65
C THR A 211 31.61 2.16 4.67
N THR A 212 32.16 1.68 3.59
CA THR A 212 32.64 0.27 3.46
C THR A 212 34.15 0.11 3.54
N ASP A 213 34.92 1.20 3.47
CA ASP A 213 36.36 1.17 3.67
C ASP A 213 36.70 0.84 5.13
N PRO A 214 37.45 -0.24 5.42
CA PRO A 214 37.88 -0.59 6.76
C PRO A 214 38.56 0.55 7.55
N LYS A 215 39.30 1.41 6.87
CA LYS A 215 39.98 2.55 7.49
C LYS A 215 39.00 3.59 8.03
N GLU A 216 37.87 3.75 7.39
CA GLU A 216 36.81 4.67 7.80
C GLU A 216 35.83 3.99 8.79
N VAL A 217 35.65 2.67 8.68
CA VAL A 217 34.82 1.90 9.61
C VAL A 217 35.42 1.86 11.01
N ALA A 218 36.74 1.77 11.15
CA ALA A 218 37.43 1.72 12.45
C ALA A 218 37.11 2.92 13.38
N PRO A 219 37.27 4.18 12.96
CA PRO A 219 36.88 5.33 13.79
C PRO A 219 35.38 5.34 14.10
N LEU A 220 34.53 4.96 13.14
CA LEU A 220 33.10 4.86 13.35
C LEU A 220 32.75 3.89 14.49
N LEU A 221 33.34 2.69 14.51
CA LEU A 221 33.12 1.69 15.56
C LEU A 221 33.60 2.23 16.95
N ARG A 222 34.74 2.93 17.01
CA ARG A 222 35.21 3.57 18.25
C ARG A 222 34.24 4.65 18.75
N MET A 223 33.64 5.43 17.85
CA MET A 223 32.61 6.41 18.20
C MET A 223 31.38 5.72 18.80
N LEU A 224 30.93 4.60 18.21
CA LEU A 224 29.78 3.83 18.75
C LEU A 224 30.07 3.27 20.15
N ASP A 225 31.27 2.77 20.39
CA ASP A 225 31.69 2.26 21.70
C ASP A 225 31.76 3.39 22.76
N GLY A 226 32.12 4.61 22.34
CA GLY A 226 32.18 5.81 23.19
C GLY A 226 30.84 6.49 23.49
N TYR A 227 29.72 5.94 23.04
CA TYR A 227 28.40 6.56 23.23
C TYR A 227 28.04 6.74 24.71
N GLN A 228 27.77 7.98 25.13
CA GLN A 228 27.48 8.39 26.53
C GLN A 228 25.97 8.54 26.78
N GLY A 229 25.20 7.48 26.47
CA GLY A 229 23.76 7.42 26.72
C GLY A 229 23.37 6.21 27.54
N SER A 230 22.07 5.86 27.51
CA SER A 230 21.59 4.70 28.26
C SER A 230 22.27 3.40 27.82
N LEU A 231 22.46 2.46 28.76
CA LEU A 231 23.03 1.13 28.47
C LEU A 231 22.27 0.41 27.35
N VAL A 232 20.94 0.53 27.33
CA VAL A 232 20.08 -0.05 26.28
C VAL A 232 20.49 0.42 24.89
N VAL A 233 20.67 1.73 24.70
CA VAL A 233 21.04 2.32 23.40
C VAL A 233 22.51 2.02 23.06
N ARG A 234 23.40 2.03 24.06
CA ARG A 234 24.82 1.67 23.89
C ARG A 234 24.95 0.22 23.39
N CYS A 235 24.28 -0.73 24.03
CA CYS A 235 24.28 -2.12 23.59
C CYS A 235 23.67 -2.29 22.19
N ALA A 236 22.59 -1.57 21.88
CA ALA A 236 21.99 -1.61 20.54
C ALA A 236 22.95 -1.09 19.44
N LEU A 237 23.68 0.01 19.72
CA LEU A 237 24.68 0.58 18.80
C LEU A 237 25.86 -0.39 18.56
N ARG A 238 26.32 -1.09 19.60
CA ARG A 238 27.43 -2.05 19.50
C ARG A 238 27.02 -3.35 18.83
N LEU A 239 25.82 -3.85 19.11
CA LEU A 239 25.28 -5.10 18.50
C LEU A 239 24.92 -4.92 17.03
N LEU A 240 24.52 -3.73 16.61
CA LEU A 240 24.05 -3.51 15.24
C LEU A 240 25.11 -3.84 14.17
N PRO A 241 26.37 -3.34 14.23
CA PRO A 241 27.42 -3.74 13.30
C PRO A 241 27.82 -5.22 13.43
N MET A 242 27.77 -5.79 14.63
CA MET A 242 28.13 -7.21 14.85
C MET A 242 27.12 -8.17 14.21
N LEU A 243 25.84 -7.89 14.33
CA LEU A 243 24.76 -8.77 13.86
C LEU A 243 24.30 -8.44 12.43
N PHE A 244 24.53 -7.21 11.97
CA PHE A 244 24.12 -6.63 10.68
C PHE A 244 22.73 -7.04 10.18
N VAL A 245 21.81 -7.27 11.13
CA VAL A 245 20.39 -7.46 10.88
C VAL A 245 19.70 -6.15 10.54
N ARG A 246 18.45 -6.16 10.11
CA ARG A 246 17.73 -4.88 9.90
C ARG A 246 17.53 -4.15 11.23
N PRO A 247 17.75 -2.83 11.31
CA PRO A 247 17.57 -2.07 12.56
C PRO A 247 16.19 -2.27 13.20
N GLY A 248 15.14 -2.46 12.37
CA GLY A 248 13.81 -2.76 12.85
C GLY A 248 13.68 -4.13 13.52
N GLU A 249 14.48 -5.11 13.10
CA GLU A 249 14.54 -6.45 13.71
C GLU A 249 15.31 -6.38 15.02
N LEU A 250 16.50 -5.76 15.04
CA LEU A 250 17.31 -5.60 16.23
C LEU A 250 16.50 -4.91 17.36
N ARG A 251 15.88 -3.76 17.09
CA ARG A 251 15.13 -3.05 18.12
C ARG A 251 13.95 -3.82 18.70
N ALA A 252 13.35 -4.70 17.90
CA ALA A 252 12.21 -5.54 18.29
C ALA A 252 12.63 -6.90 18.87
N MET A 253 13.93 -7.13 19.10
CA MET A 253 14.45 -8.36 19.67
C MET A 253 13.79 -8.69 21.01
N LEU A 254 13.32 -9.93 21.17
CA LEU A 254 12.70 -10.42 22.38
C LEU A 254 13.68 -11.32 23.14
N TRP A 255 13.65 -11.27 24.47
CA TRP A 255 14.44 -12.20 25.30
C TRP A 255 14.03 -13.66 25.09
N ALA A 256 12.75 -13.91 24.84
CA ALA A 256 12.21 -15.24 24.56
C ALA A 256 12.74 -15.87 23.25
N ASP A 257 13.24 -15.05 22.31
CA ASP A 257 13.79 -15.49 21.04
C ASP A 257 15.29 -15.84 21.10
N LEU A 258 15.93 -15.63 22.25
CA LEU A 258 17.35 -15.80 22.47
C LEU A 258 17.67 -17.10 23.25
N ASP A 259 18.54 -17.90 22.68
CA ASP A 259 19.22 -19.01 23.38
C ASP A 259 20.70 -18.63 23.55
N LEU A 260 21.04 -18.02 24.69
CA LEU A 260 22.40 -17.53 24.95
C LEU A 260 23.41 -18.68 25.19
N ASP A 261 22.94 -19.87 25.56
CA ASP A 261 23.80 -21.04 25.78
C ASP A 261 24.19 -21.69 24.44
N LYS A 262 23.24 -21.73 23.48
CA LYS A 262 23.52 -22.14 22.10
C LYS A 262 24.13 -21.01 21.26
N SER A 263 24.16 -19.78 21.79
CA SER A 263 24.58 -18.59 21.07
C SER A 263 23.79 -18.39 19.80
N GLU A 264 22.46 -18.41 19.90
CA GLU A 264 21.53 -18.27 18.78
C GLU A 264 20.38 -17.31 19.11
N TRP A 265 20.00 -16.53 18.11
CA TRP A 265 18.79 -15.72 18.11
C TRP A 265 17.87 -16.17 16.98
N SER A 266 16.68 -16.66 17.33
CA SER A 266 15.72 -17.24 16.39
C SER A 266 14.45 -16.38 16.35
N TYR A 267 14.11 -15.80 15.19
CA TYR A 267 12.93 -14.93 15.07
C TYR A 267 12.25 -15.06 13.70
N MET A 268 11.03 -14.51 13.60
CA MET A 268 10.31 -14.41 12.35
C MET A 268 10.61 -13.07 11.66
N VAL A 269 11.17 -13.10 10.45
CA VAL A 269 11.45 -11.90 9.67
C VAL A 269 10.15 -11.21 9.31
N ASN A 270 9.93 -9.99 9.82
CA ASN A 270 8.67 -9.27 9.67
C ASN A 270 8.27 -9.01 8.21
N LYS A 271 9.24 -8.73 7.33
CA LYS A 271 9.01 -8.38 5.92
C LYS A 271 8.63 -9.58 5.06
N THR A 272 9.29 -10.73 5.27
CA THR A 272 9.12 -11.94 4.43
C THR A 272 8.30 -13.03 5.10
N LYS A 273 7.99 -12.87 6.39
CA LYS A 273 7.30 -13.87 7.22
C LYS A 273 8.03 -15.23 7.20
N THR A 274 9.36 -15.17 7.13
CA THR A 274 10.22 -16.36 7.13
C THR A 274 10.95 -16.45 8.45
N PRO A 275 11.09 -17.67 9.04
CA PRO A 275 11.90 -17.84 10.23
C PRO A 275 13.39 -17.70 9.89
N HIS A 276 14.14 -17.08 10.79
CA HIS A 276 15.55 -16.81 10.64
C HIS A 276 16.31 -17.09 11.92
N ILE A 277 17.48 -17.68 11.80
CA ILE A 277 18.41 -17.94 12.91
C ILE A 277 19.65 -17.08 12.69
N VAL A 278 20.02 -16.29 13.68
CA VAL A 278 21.23 -15.47 13.72
C VAL A 278 22.21 -16.08 14.74
N PRO A 279 23.35 -16.63 14.30
CA PRO A 279 24.40 -17.04 15.22
C PRO A 279 24.97 -15.82 15.94
N LEU A 280 25.22 -15.95 17.22
CA LEU A 280 25.76 -14.88 18.07
C LEU A 280 27.23 -15.16 18.37
N ALA A 281 28.11 -14.21 18.01
CA ALA A 281 29.50 -14.25 18.42
C ALA A 281 29.64 -14.07 19.94
N LYS A 282 30.74 -14.49 20.53
CA LYS A 282 31.02 -14.37 21.98
C LYS A 282 30.84 -12.94 22.48
N GLN A 283 31.27 -11.95 21.73
CA GLN A 283 31.13 -10.53 22.03
C GLN A 283 29.66 -10.08 22.08
N ALA A 284 28.82 -10.59 21.18
CA ALA A 284 27.39 -10.30 21.17
C ALA A 284 26.69 -10.93 22.39
N VAL A 285 27.03 -12.18 22.72
CA VAL A 285 26.52 -12.87 23.91
C VAL A 285 26.93 -12.15 25.20
N ALA A 286 28.17 -11.66 25.28
CA ALA A 286 28.64 -10.87 26.44
C ALA A 286 27.83 -9.58 26.63
N LEU A 287 27.58 -8.83 25.55
CA LEU A 287 26.74 -7.62 25.59
C LEU A 287 25.29 -7.90 25.99
N LEU A 288 24.71 -9.00 25.50
CA LEU A 288 23.36 -9.41 25.87
C LEU A 288 23.28 -9.84 27.34
N ARG A 289 24.28 -10.54 27.85
CA ARG A 289 24.38 -10.90 29.28
C ARG A 289 24.57 -9.65 30.17
N GLU A 290 25.34 -8.66 29.74
CA GLU A 290 25.49 -7.36 30.45
C GLU A 290 24.14 -6.63 30.53
N LEU A 291 23.33 -6.70 29.48
CA LEU A 291 22.04 -5.99 29.41
C LEU A 291 20.90 -6.73 30.14
N HIS A 292 20.98 -8.06 30.26
CA HIS A 292 19.91 -8.90 30.79
C HIS A 292 19.45 -8.51 32.21
N PRO A 293 20.33 -8.18 33.18
CA PRO A 293 19.90 -7.75 34.53
C PRO A 293 19.02 -6.51 34.52
N LEU A 294 19.18 -5.63 33.51
CA LEU A 294 18.42 -4.39 33.40
C LEU A 294 17.08 -4.57 32.70
N THR A 295 17.01 -5.42 31.68
CA THR A 295 15.82 -5.50 30.79
C THR A 295 15.19 -6.88 30.71
N GLY A 296 15.81 -7.90 31.32
CA GLY A 296 15.37 -9.29 31.25
C GLY A 296 14.06 -9.61 31.96
N THR A 297 13.54 -8.71 32.78
CA THR A 297 12.20 -8.82 33.39
C THR A 297 11.07 -8.44 32.43
N GLY A 298 11.39 -7.76 31.32
CA GLY A 298 10.45 -7.38 30.27
C GLY A 298 10.59 -8.25 29.02
N PRO A 299 9.70 -8.14 28.04
CA PRO A 299 9.76 -8.95 26.84
C PRO A 299 10.88 -8.51 25.87
N TYR A 300 11.21 -7.21 25.83
CA TYR A 300 12.15 -6.64 24.86
C TYR A 300 13.56 -6.55 25.41
N VAL A 301 14.54 -6.92 24.58
CA VAL A 301 15.96 -6.68 24.87
C VAL A 301 16.26 -5.17 24.92
N PHE A 302 15.62 -4.40 24.05
CA PHE A 302 15.79 -2.95 23.95
C PHE A 302 14.45 -2.22 24.19
N PRO A 303 13.96 -2.17 25.45
CA PRO A 303 12.72 -1.48 25.78
C PRO A 303 12.84 0.03 25.63
N SER A 304 11.71 0.70 25.39
CA SER A 304 11.62 2.15 25.42
C SER A 304 11.89 2.69 26.82
N ALA A 305 12.55 3.84 26.92
CA ALA A 305 12.76 4.54 28.20
C ALA A 305 11.44 4.95 28.92
N ARG A 306 10.33 4.98 28.19
CA ARG A 306 9.02 5.38 28.73
C ARG A 306 8.16 4.20 29.19
N THR A 307 8.41 2.98 28.66
CA THR A 307 7.61 1.79 28.97
C THR A 307 8.32 0.53 28.50
N ASN A 308 8.25 -0.53 29.31
CA ASN A 308 8.76 -1.85 28.94
C ASN A 308 7.86 -2.60 27.95
N ALA A 309 6.63 -2.09 27.70
CA ALA A 309 5.68 -2.73 26.78
C ALA A 309 5.97 -2.44 25.29
N ARG A 310 6.92 -1.59 24.97
CA ARG A 310 7.31 -1.27 23.59
C ARG A 310 8.84 -1.17 23.47
N PRO A 311 9.41 -1.55 22.31
CA PRO A 311 10.84 -1.39 22.10
C PRO A 311 11.22 0.08 21.85
N ILE A 312 12.52 0.40 21.84
CA ILE A 312 13.04 1.71 21.40
C ILE A 312 12.47 2.09 20.03
N SER A 313 12.37 3.41 19.76
CA SER A 313 11.80 3.91 18.52
C SER A 313 12.66 3.57 17.29
N ASP A 314 12.04 3.54 16.12
CA ASP A 314 12.70 3.27 14.82
C ASP A 314 13.88 4.21 14.56
N ASN A 315 13.82 5.44 15.09
CA ASN A 315 14.83 6.46 14.86
C ASN A 315 15.90 6.51 15.97
N THR A 316 15.77 5.76 17.05
CA THR A 316 16.65 5.85 18.22
C THR A 316 18.12 5.66 17.86
N ILE A 317 18.44 4.62 17.08
CA ILE A 317 19.82 4.32 16.66
C ILE A 317 20.39 5.46 15.79
N ASN A 318 19.68 5.85 14.74
CA ASN A 318 20.15 6.95 13.88
C ASN A 318 20.21 8.30 14.62
N ALA A 319 19.30 8.54 15.56
CA ALA A 319 19.36 9.74 16.40
C ALA A 319 20.57 9.74 17.34
N ALA A 320 20.93 8.57 17.88
CA ALA A 320 22.15 8.43 18.69
C ALA A 320 23.41 8.65 17.83
N MET A 321 23.47 8.10 16.62
CA MET A 321 24.58 8.31 15.68
C MET A 321 24.73 9.80 15.33
N ARG A 322 23.63 10.52 15.03
CA ARG A 322 23.68 11.96 14.78
C ARG A 322 24.16 12.78 15.98
N ARG A 323 23.82 12.39 17.22
CA ARG A 323 24.33 13.07 18.43
C ARG A 323 25.83 12.91 18.62
N MET A 324 26.41 11.84 18.05
CA MET A 324 27.86 11.62 18.02
C MET A 324 28.55 12.32 16.85
N GLY A 325 27.82 13.07 16.01
CA GLY A 325 28.36 13.80 14.87
C GLY A 325 28.36 13.01 13.55
N ILE A 326 27.82 11.79 13.52
CA ILE A 326 27.77 10.96 12.31
C ILE A 326 26.61 11.45 11.42
N ASP A 327 26.90 11.87 10.19
CA ASP A 327 25.86 12.22 9.22
C ASP A 327 25.17 10.97 8.66
N THR A 328 23.92 10.78 9.10
CA THR A 328 23.12 9.63 8.64
C THR A 328 22.53 9.81 7.25
N LYS A 329 22.83 10.90 6.53
CA LYS A 329 22.43 11.07 5.13
C LYS A 329 23.56 10.70 4.17
N THR A 330 24.81 11.01 4.51
CA THR A 330 25.97 10.90 3.63
C THR A 330 27.02 9.89 4.10
N GLU A 331 27.20 9.70 5.42
CA GLU A 331 28.27 8.86 5.97
C GLU A 331 27.78 7.45 6.31
N GLN A 332 26.96 7.32 7.36
CA GLN A 332 26.54 6.00 7.86
C GLN A 332 25.14 6.00 8.46
N THR A 333 24.32 5.04 8.08
CA THR A 333 23.04 4.76 8.74
C THR A 333 23.13 3.45 9.52
N GLY A 334 22.23 3.23 10.48
CA GLY A 334 22.10 1.94 11.12
C GLY A 334 21.82 0.79 10.11
N HIS A 335 21.12 1.07 9.01
CA HIS A 335 20.91 0.10 7.92
C HIS A 335 22.17 -0.11 7.08
N GLY A 336 23.03 0.90 6.96
CA GLY A 336 24.27 0.86 6.18
C GLY A 336 25.23 -0.20 6.67
N PHE A 337 25.22 -0.59 7.97
CA PHE A 337 26.06 -1.68 8.47
C PHE A 337 25.85 -3.02 7.78
N ARG A 338 24.71 -3.23 7.14
CA ARG A 338 24.48 -4.41 6.31
C ARG A 338 25.33 -4.40 5.02
N ALA A 339 25.50 -3.23 4.42
CA ALA A 339 26.38 -3.06 3.28
C ALA A 339 27.85 -3.18 3.69
N VAL A 340 28.22 -2.58 4.84
CA VAL A 340 29.57 -2.74 5.44
C VAL A 340 29.94 -4.21 5.62
N ALA A 341 29.07 -4.96 6.31
CA ALA A 341 29.29 -6.38 6.56
C ALA A 341 29.36 -7.18 5.28
N ARG A 342 28.41 -6.96 4.34
CA ARG A 342 28.41 -7.67 3.06
C ARG A 342 29.72 -7.46 2.28
N THR A 343 30.15 -6.21 2.16
CA THR A 343 31.36 -5.87 1.39
C THR A 343 32.61 -6.45 2.06
N ILE A 344 32.78 -6.25 3.36
CA ILE A 344 34.00 -6.66 4.05
C ILE A 344 34.06 -8.19 4.21
N LEU A 345 32.93 -8.87 4.48
CA LEU A 345 32.90 -10.33 4.56
C LEU A 345 33.26 -10.99 3.22
N ASP A 346 32.78 -10.42 2.12
CA ASP A 346 33.04 -10.91 0.77
C ASP A 346 34.47 -10.54 0.30
N GLU A 347 34.77 -9.24 0.24
CA GLU A 347 35.97 -8.73 -0.45
C GLU A 347 37.24 -8.77 0.42
N VAL A 348 37.12 -8.71 1.76
CA VAL A 348 38.26 -8.67 2.69
C VAL A 348 38.47 -9.99 3.40
N LEU A 349 37.40 -10.61 3.88
CA LEU A 349 37.48 -11.85 4.65
C LEU A 349 37.23 -13.11 3.82
N GLY A 350 36.83 -12.97 2.54
CA GLY A 350 36.72 -14.07 1.58
C GLY A 350 35.62 -15.09 1.88
N PHE A 351 34.58 -14.71 2.63
CA PHE A 351 33.46 -15.61 2.88
C PHE A 351 32.56 -15.72 1.64
N ARG A 352 32.01 -16.92 1.44
CA ARG A 352 31.10 -17.19 0.32
C ARG A 352 29.86 -16.28 0.36
N PRO A 353 29.46 -15.69 -0.78
CA PRO A 353 28.31 -14.81 -0.85
C PRO A 353 26.99 -15.46 -0.36
N ASP A 354 26.77 -16.76 -0.57
CA ASP A 354 25.57 -17.45 -0.13
C ASP A 354 25.45 -17.50 1.41
N PHE A 355 26.55 -17.65 2.15
CA PHE A 355 26.54 -17.58 3.63
C PHE A 355 26.14 -16.18 4.09
N ILE A 356 26.67 -15.13 3.42
CA ILE A 356 26.42 -13.74 3.73
C ILE A 356 24.95 -13.39 3.41
N GLU A 357 24.43 -13.78 2.26
CA GLU A 357 23.04 -13.50 1.86
C GLU A 357 22.04 -14.25 2.77
N HIS A 358 22.33 -15.47 3.19
CA HIS A 358 21.53 -16.16 4.20
C HIS A 358 21.54 -15.44 5.54
N GLN A 359 22.70 -14.93 5.99
CA GLN A 359 22.80 -14.17 7.23
C GLN A 359 22.02 -12.85 7.14
N LEU A 360 22.00 -12.22 5.97
CA LEU A 360 21.23 -11.02 5.68
C LEU A 360 19.71 -11.27 5.56
N ALA A 361 19.25 -12.51 5.67
CA ALA A 361 17.86 -12.91 5.42
C ALA A 361 17.35 -12.39 4.06
N HIS A 362 18.19 -12.49 3.02
CA HIS A 362 17.79 -12.28 1.64
C HIS A 362 17.30 -13.60 1.05
N ALA A 363 16.42 -13.48 0.03
CA ALA A 363 15.98 -14.66 -0.71
C ALA A 363 17.16 -15.15 -1.58
N VAL A 364 17.83 -16.21 -1.14
CA VAL A 364 18.82 -16.91 -1.96
C VAL A 364 18.03 -17.84 -2.89
N ARG A 365 18.19 -17.66 -4.21
CA ARG A 365 17.64 -18.61 -5.17
C ARG A 365 18.44 -19.92 -5.06
N ASP A 366 17.84 -20.92 -4.44
CA ASP A 366 18.36 -22.29 -4.50
C ASP A 366 18.07 -22.83 -5.91
N PRO A 367 19.10 -23.23 -6.69
CA PRO A 367 18.93 -23.86 -8.00
C PRO A 367 18.05 -25.12 -7.96
N LEU A 368 17.94 -25.76 -6.79
CA LEU A 368 17.18 -27.00 -6.56
C LEU A 368 15.76 -26.74 -6.02
N GLY A 369 15.31 -25.47 -5.94
CA GLY A 369 13.95 -25.12 -5.56
C GLY A 369 13.55 -25.47 -4.11
N ARG A 370 14.51 -25.71 -3.21
CA ARG A 370 14.23 -25.99 -1.81
C ARG A 370 13.76 -24.73 -1.11
N ALA A 371 12.46 -24.62 -0.89
CA ALA A 371 11.89 -23.55 -0.09
C ALA A 371 12.43 -23.64 1.35
N TYR A 372 13.12 -22.58 1.81
CA TYR A 372 13.37 -22.26 3.22
C TYR A 372 14.16 -23.28 4.05
N ASN A 373 15.43 -23.48 3.73
CA ASN A 373 16.30 -24.18 4.65
C ASN A 373 16.73 -23.22 5.78
N ARG A 374 16.09 -23.32 6.96
CA ARG A 374 16.34 -22.46 8.15
C ARG A 374 17.77 -22.59 8.67
N THR A 375 18.36 -23.77 8.53
CA THR A 375 19.70 -24.13 9.01
C THR A 375 20.72 -24.14 7.91
N ALA A 376 20.39 -23.57 6.71
CA ALA A 376 21.35 -23.52 5.62
C ALA A 376 22.64 -22.85 6.08
N HIS A 377 23.71 -23.60 5.99
CA HIS A 377 25.06 -23.15 6.33
C HIS A 377 25.19 -22.63 7.78
N LEU A 378 24.42 -23.18 8.75
CA LEU A 378 24.47 -22.69 10.13
C LEU A 378 25.85 -22.87 10.77
N PRO A 379 26.56 -23.99 10.61
CA PRO A 379 27.93 -24.17 11.13
C PRO A 379 28.89 -23.13 10.52
N GLU A 380 28.89 -22.96 9.22
CA GLU A 380 29.75 -22.02 8.51
C GLU A 380 29.41 -20.55 8.87
N ARG A 381 28.10 -20.26 9.04
CA ARG A 381 27.66 -18.94 9.52
C ARG A 381 28.08 -18.68 10.96
N LYS A 382 28.14 -19.68 11.84
CA LYS A 382 28.70 -19.54 13.20
C LYS A 382 30.17 -19.10 13.15
N VAL A 383 30.97 -19.77 12.32
CA VAL A 383 32.37 -19.38 12.09
C VAL A 383 32.46 -17.96 11.50
N MET A 384 31.69 -17.67 10.47
CA MET A 384 31.66 -16.34 9.84
C MET A 384 31.31 -15.23 10.84
N MET A 385 30.30 -15.41 11.67
CA MET A 385 29.88 -14.41 12.65
C MET A 385 30.90 -14.19 13.76
N GLN A 386 31.61 -15.25 14.18
CA GLN A 386 32.70 -15.09 15.16
C GLN A 386 33.89 -14.35 14.50
N THR A 387 34.32 -14.77 13.32
CA THR A 387 35.41 -14.12 12.59
C THR A 387 35.08 -12.63 12.33
N TRP A 388 33.83 -12.34 11.98
CA TRP A 388 33.37 -10.97 11.79
C TRP A 388 33.48 -10.12 13.06
N ALA A 389 33.03 -10.64 14.20
CA ALA A 389 33.11 -9.93 15.47
C ALA A 389 34.59 -9.71 15.92
N ASP A 390 35.46 -10.70 15.74
CA ASP A 390 36.89 -10.60 16.03
C ASP A 390 37.56 -9.56 15.11
N TYR A 391 37.17 -9.52 13.82
CA TYR A 391 37.66 -8.53 12.88
C TYR A 391 37.23 -7.11 13.27
N LEU A 392 35.98 -6.90 13.70
CA LEU A 392 35.52 -5.58 14.19
C LEU A 392 36.32 -5.13 15.43
N ASP A 393 36.63 -6.05 16.33
CA ASP A 393 37.45 -5.75 17.52
C ASP A 393 38.89 -5.40 17.12
N ALA A 394 39.48 -6.11 16.19
CA ALA A 394 40.82 -5.80 15.64
C ALA A 394 40.86 -4.42 14.94
N LEU A 395 39.82 -4.09 14.17
CA LEU A 395 39.70 -2.76 13.55
C LEU A 395 39.63 -1.64 14.61
N LYS A 396 38.86 -1.83 15.66
CA LYS A 396 38.77 -0.86 16.77
C LYS A 396 40.12 -0.65 17.49
N ALA A 397 40.85 -1.73 17.69
CA ALA A 397 42.16 -1.71 18.32
C ALA A 397 43.26 -1.09 17.44
N GLY A 398 43.00 -0.84 16.16
CA GLY A 398 44.01 -0.33 15.22
C GLY A 398 45.08 -1.35 14.84
N ALA A 399 44.80 -2.67 15.00
CA ALA A 399 45.70 -3.73 14.63
C ALA A 399 45.92 -3.77 13.10
N LYS A 400 47.17 -4.06 12.67
CA LYS A 400 47.44 -4.38 11.27
C LYS A 400 46.69 -5.65 10.92
N ILE A 401 45.69 -5.53 10.04
CA ILE A 401 44.91 -6.68 9.61
C ILE A 401 45.76 -7.41 8.57
N LEU A 402 46.25 -8.59 8.91
CA LEU A 402 46.80 -9.54 7.98
C LEU A 402 45.62 -10.15 7.21
N HIS A 403 45.64 -10.03 5.89
CA HIS A 403 44.69 -10.72 5.05
C HIS A 403 44.86 -12.23 5.25
N PHE A 404 43.85 -12.88 5.80
CA PHE A 404 43.77 -14.33 5.77
C PHE A 404 43.46 -14.74 4.33
N GLN A 405 44.53 -15.16 3.59
CA GLN A 405 44.29 -15.99 2.42
C GLN A 405 43.72 -17.34 2.96
N ALA A 406 42.48 -17.63 2.59
CA ALA A 406 41.94 -18.94 2.77
C ALA A 406 42.88 -19.91 2.08
N ALA A 407 43.52 -20.85 2.86
CA ALA A 407 44.29 -21.91 2.28
C ALA A 407 43.36 -22.68 1.33
N GLY A 408 43.67 -22.63 0.04
CA GLY A 408 42.99 -23.43 -0.95
C GLY A 408 43.23 -24.91 -0.67
N GLU A 409 42.14 -25.67 -0.67
CA GLU A 409 42.05 -27.02 -1.21
C GLU A 409 40.60 -27.31 -1.58
#